data_c1873613d744a059dec91b60f98b5120
#
_entry.id   c1873613d744a059dec91b60f98b5120
#
_cell.length_a   1.000
_cell.length_b   1.000
_cell.length_c   1.000
_cell.angle_alpha   90.00
_cell.angle_beta   90.00
_cell.angle_gamma   90.00
#
_symmetry.space_group_name_H-M   'P 1'
#
loop_
_entity.id
_entity.type
_entity.pdbx_description
1 polymer ?
#
loop_
_entity_poly.entity_id
_entity_poly.type
_entity_poly.pdbx_seq_one_letter_code
_entity_poly.pdbx_strand_id
1 'polypeptide(L)'
;MAKYFYVYSVAGAADSIVKMFNTETGAVGEKSVPSDRIDGFVDGIKASGFVLNKELAEADVAEGEAKRILAEKMNDYHAARDCYSEKADILKKVKAKYGIQ
;
A
#
# COMPACT_ATOMS: atom_id res chain seq x y z
N MET A 1 -19.87 3.53 0.12
CA MET A 1 -18.71 3.75 -0.72
C MET A 1 -17.62 4.42 0.07
N ALA A 2 -16.43 3.88 -0.01
CA ALA A 2 -15.37 4.29 0.90
C ALA A 2 -14.13 4.74 0.14
N LYS A 3 -13.43 5.68 0.75
CA LYS A 3 -12.13 6.15 0.30
C LYS A 3 -11.12 5.77 1.38
N TYR A 4 -10.06 5.07 1.00
CA TYR A 4 -9.03 4.60 1.93
C TYR A 4 -7.67 5.18 1.57
N PHE A 5 -6.82 5.35 2.57
CA PHE A 5 -5.44 5.75 2.35
C PHE A 5 -4.53 5.10 3.38
N TYR A 6 -3.25 5.06 3.07
CA TYR A 6 -2.22 4.75 4.05
C TYR A 6 -0.93 5.51 3.75
N VAL A 7 -0.09 5.62 4.77
CA VAL A 7 1.20 6.30 4.66
C VAL A 7 2.29 5.30 5.03
N TYR A 8 3.35 5.26 4.24
CA TYR A 8 4.52 4.46 4.60
C TYR A 8 5.81 5.24 4.34
N SER A 9 6.82 4.96 5.16
CA SER A 9 8.14 5.57 5.05
C SER A 9 9.10 4.56 4.44
N VAL A 10 9.90 5.03 3.49
CA VAL A 10 10.96 4.20 2.89
C VAL A 10 12.25 4.46 3.68
N ALA A 11 12.92 3.41 4.11
CA ALA A 11 14.17 3.52 4.86
C ALA A 11 15.22 4.28 4.04
N GLY A 12 15.80 5.31 4.65
CA GLY A 12 16.81 6.15 4.00
C GLY A 12 16.26 7.26 3.11
N ALA A 13 14.93 7.37 2.98
CA ALA A 13 14.30 8.43 2.21
C ALA A 13 13.84 9.56 3.13
N ALA A 14 13.96 10.80 2.68
CA ALA A 14 13.45 11.96 3.40
C ALA A 14 11.95 12.15 3.26
N ASP A 15 11.34 11.52 2.26
CA ASP A 15 9.93 11.64 1.95
C ASP A 15 9.17 10.38 2.39
N SER A 16 7.92 10.58 2.79
CA SER A 16 6.97 9.50 3.01
C SER A 16 6.05 9.38 1.79
N ILE A 17 5.53 8.19 1.56
CA ILE A 17 4.62 7.94 0.44
C ILE A 17 3.22 7.75 0.97
N VAL A 18 2.28 8.49 0.39
CA VAL A 18 0.85 8.39 0.69
C VAL A 18 0.15 7.73 -0.48
N LYS A 19 -0.50 6.62 -0.25
CA LYS A 19 -1.26 5.91 -1.27
C LYS A 19 -2.75 6.02 -0.95
N MET A 20 -3.54 6.41 -1.95
CA MET A 20 -4.96 6.69 -1.80
C MET A 20 -5.78 5.80 -2.72
N PHE A 21 -6.88 5.29 -2.23
CA PHE A 21 -7.80 4.44 -2.98
C PHE A 21 -9.19 5.02 -2.96
N ASN A 22 -9.77 5.23 -4.13
CA ASN A 22 -11.16 5.67 -4.25
C ASN A 22 -11.99 4.52 -4.82
N THR A 23 -12.82 3.89 -3.98
CA THR A 23 -13.62 2.74 -4.40
C THR A 23 -14.76 3.11 -5.33
N GLU A 24 -15.17 4.37 -5.35
CA GLU A 24 -16.24 4.86 -6.23
C GLU A 24 -15.81 4.92 -7.69
N THR A 25 -14.57 5.36 -7.93
CA THR A 25 -14.04 5.53 -9.29
C THR A 25 -13.06 4.45 -9.68
N GLY A 26 -12.60 3.63 -8.72
CA GLY A 26 -11.52 2.67 -8.92
C GLY A 26 -10.14 3.32 -9.04
N ALA A 27 -10.03 4.61 -8.82
CA ALA A 27 -8.76 5.32 -8.95
C ALA A 27 -7.81 5.00 -7.79
N VAL A 28 -6.53 4.83 -8.12
CA VAL A 28 -5.46 4.66 -7.14
C VAL A 28 -4.42 5.75 -7.39
N GLY A 29 -4.15 6.55 -6.37
CA GLY A 29 -3.15 7.62 -6.44
C GLY A 29 -2.02 7.38 -5.44
N GLU A 30 -0.82 7.80 -5.82
CA GLU A 30 0.35 7.73 -4.96
C GLU A 30 1.08 9.07 -5.01
N LYS A 31 1.49 9.58 -3.84
CA LYS A 31 2.16 10.86 -3.76
C LYS A 31 3.28 10.82 -2.73
N SER A 32 4.44 11.36 -3.10
CA SER A 32 5.55 11.59 -2.16
C SER A 32 5.35 12.91 -1.44
N VAL A 33 5.46 12.89 -0.12
CA VAL A 33 5.31 14.08 0.72
C VAL A 33 6.50 14.13 1.67
N PRO A 34 7.17 15.30 1.83
CA PRO A 34 8.24 15.43 2.82
C PRO A 34 7.76 15.04 4.22
N SER A 35 8.58 14.30 4.94
CA SER A 35 8.19 13.75 6.26
C SER A 35 7.84 14.84 7.28
N ASP A 36 8.39 16.03 7.15
CA ASP A 36 8.08 17.18 8.01
C ASP A 36 6.72 17.82 7.71
N ARG A 37 6.12 17.51 6.55
CA ARG A 37 4.83 18.03 6.13
C ARG A 37 3.73 16.96 6.09
N ILE A 38 4.08 15.72 6.44
CA ILE A 38 3.16 14.59 6.30
C ILE A 38 1.91 14.74 7.17
N ASP A 39 2.03 15.28 8.36
CA ASP A 39 0.90 15.45 9.29
C ASP A 39 -0.17 16.38 8.72
N GLY A 40 0.24 17.51 8.17
CA GLY A 40 -0.68 18.46 7.52
C GLY A 40 -1.34 17.87 6.27
N PHE A 41 -0.58 17.10 5.50
CA PHE A 41 -1.10 16.43 4.31
C PHE A 41 -2.14 15.36 4.69
N VAL A 42 -1.85 14.57 5.71
CA VAL A 42 -2.78 13.54 6.23
C VAL A 42 -4.06 14.17 6.75
N ASP A 43 -3.97 15.28 7.47
CA ASP A 43 -5.14 16.02 7.95
C ASP A 43 -6.03 16.48 6.79
N GLY A 44 -5.43 16.96 5.70
CA GLY A 44 -6.15 17.34 4.49
C GLY A 44 -6.85 16.16 3.82
N ILE A 45 -6.19 15.00 3.77
CA ILE A 45 -6.77 13.77 3.21
C ILE A 45 -7.96 13.32 4.04
N LYS A 46 -7.84 13.32 5.37
CA LYS A 46 -8.94 12.95 6.27
C LYS A 46 -10.13 13.90 6.12
N ALA A 47 -9.86 15.19 5.98
CA ALA A 47 -10.89 16.20 5.74
C ALA A 47 -11.63 15.97 4.42
N SER A 48 -10.98 15.36 3.44
CA SER A 48 -11.58 15.00 2.14
C SER A 48 -12.41 13.71 2.19
N GLY A 49 -12.49 13.05 3.35
CA GLY A 49 -13.31 11.85 3.54
C GLY A 49 -12.56 10.52 3.42
N PHE A 50 -11.25 10.55 3.31
CA PHE A 50 -10.43 9.33 3.30
C PHE A 50 -10.24 8.79 4.71
N VAL A 51 -10.22 7.46 4.83
CA VAL A 51 -10.05 6.77 6.12
C VAL A 51 -8.75 5.96 6.07
N LEU A 52 -7.97 6.06 7.14
CA LEU A 52 -6.73 5.28 7.27
C LEU A 52 -7.08 3.79 7.40
N ASN A 53 -6.51 2.96 6.52
CA ASN A 53 -6.74 1.53 6.51
C ASN A 53 -5.41 0.79 6.72
N LYS A 54 -5.17 0.37 7.95
CA LYS A 54 -3.93 -0.33 8.34
C LYS A 54 -3.84 -1.73 7.76
N GLU A 55 -4.97 -2.44 7.69
CA GLU A 55 -5.00 -3.80 7.12
C GLU A 55 -4.58 -3.80 5.65
N LEU A 56 -5.12 -2.84 4.88
CA LEU A 56 -4.74 -2.66 3.48
C LEU A 56 -3.26 -2.29 3.35
N ALA A 57 -2.76 -1.41 4.24
CA ALA A 57 -1.37 -1.00 4.25
C ALA A 57 -0.43 -2.20 4.47
N GLU A 58 -0.71 -3.01 5.48
CA GLU A 58 0.10 -4.19 5.80
C GLU A 58 0.12 -5.19 4.64
N ALA A 59 -1.03 -5.47 4.04
CA ALA A 59 -1.14 -6.43 2.94
C ALA A 59 -0.41 -5.93 1.68
N ASP A 60 -0.58 -4.65 1.33
CA ASP A 60 0.03 -4.07 0.14
C ASP A 60 1.55 -3.97 0.26
N VAL A 61 2.05 -3.52 1.41
CA VAL A 61 3.48 -3.45 1.68
C VAL A 61 4.11 -4.85 1.69
N ALA A 62 3.47 -5.82 2.32
CA ALA A 62 3.96 -7.20 2.36
C ALA A 62 4.05 -7.82 0.96
N GLU A 63 3.06 -7.58 0.10
CA GLU A 63 3.08 -8.05 -1.29
C GLU A 63 4.21 -7.39 -2.07
N GLY A 64 4.39 -6.07 -1.93
CA GLY A 64 5.45 -5.33 -2.59
C GLY A 64 6.85 -5.80 -2.19
N GLU A 65 7.07 -6.09 -0.91
CA GLU A 65 8.33 -6.65 -0.42
C GLU A 65 8.59 -8.06 -0.98
N ALA A 66 7.57 -8.92 -1.00
CA ALA A 66 7.69 -10.28 -1.54
C ALA A 66 8.04 -10.24 -3.03
N LYS A 67 7.43 -9.31 -3.78
CA LYS A 67 7.74 -9.11 -5.20
C LYS A 67 9.19 -8.66 -5.41
N ARG A 68 9.68 -7.76 -4.57
CA ARG A 68 11.08 -7.31 -4.62
C ARG A 68 12.05 -8.44 -4.34
N ILE A 69 11.78 -9.25 -3.30
CA ILE A 69 12.60 -10.40 -2.95
C ILE A 69 12.62 -11.42 -4.08
N LEU A 70 11.49 -11.67 -4.72
CA LEU A 70 11.42 -12.57 -5.88
C LEU A 70 12.31 -12.08 -7.02
N ALA A 71 12.35 -10.78 -7.28
CA ALA A 71 13.19 -10.20 -8.33
C ALA A 71 14.68 -10.28 -7.99
N GLU A 72 15.06 -10.19 -6.71
CA GLU A 72 16.45 -10.22 -6.26
C GLU A 72 17.03 -11.62 -6.11
N LYS A 73 16.19 -12.62 -5.76
CA LYS A 73 16.65 -13.97 -5.42
C LYS A 73 16.23 -15.01 -6.44
N MET A 74 16.78 -14.92 -7.62
CA MET A 74 16.47 -15.87 -8.69
C MET A 74 16.93 -17.31 -8.39
N ASN A 75 17.94 -17.49 -7.52
CA ASN A 75 18.42 -18.83 -7.15
C ASN A 75 17.44 -19.58 -6.24
N ASP A 76 16.65 -18.86 -5.46
CA ASP A 76 15.61 -19.42 -4.59
C ASP A 76 14.22 -19.13 -5.18
N TYR A 77 14.12 -19.22 -6.50
CA TYR A 77 12.93 -18.83 -7.23
C TYR A 77 11.64 -19.48 -6.72
N HIS A 78 11.68 -20.79 -6.44
CA HIS A 78 10.48 -21.51 -6.01
C HIS A 78 9.96 -21.01 -4.65
N ALA A 79 10.83 -20.87 -3.66
CA ALA A 79 10.45 -20.38 -2.35
C ALA A 79 9.97 -18.91 -2.40
N ALA A 80 10.69 -18.07 -3.15
CA ALA A 80 10.33 -16.67 -3.31
C ALA A 80 9.01 -16.51 -4.07
N ARG A 81 8.77 -17.33 -5.09
CA ARG A 81 7.53 -17.34 -5.86
C ARG A 81 6.35 -17.75 -4.99
N ASP A 82 6.50 -18.78 -4.17
CA ASP A 82 5.44 -19.22 -3.27
C ASP A 82 5.10 -18.16 -2.22
N CYS A 83 6.12 -17.52 -1.65
CA CYS A 83 5.92 -16.41 -0.73
C CYS A 83 5.20 -15.23 -1.39
N TYR A 84 5.61 -14.86 -2.60
CA TYR A 84 4.95 -13.80 -3.36
C TYR A 84 3.50 -14.14 -3.66
N SER A 85 3.24 -15.37 -4.11
CA SER A 85 1.88 -15.84 -4.42
C SER A 85 0.97 -15.78 -3.18
N GLU A 86 1.47 -16.21 -2.03
CA GLU A 86 0.74 -16.14 -0.76
C GLU A 86 0.41 -14.68 -0.39
N LYS A 87 1.39 -13.79 -0.47
CA LYS A 87 1.18 -12.37 -0.16
C LYS A 87 0.24 -11.68 -1.15
N ALA A 88 0.32 -12.03 -2.42
CA ALA A 88 -0.59 -11.52 -3.44
C ALA A 88 -2.04 -11.98 -3.20
N ASP A 89 -2.24 -13.23 -2.77
CA ASP A 89 -3.57 -13.75 -2.42
C ASP A 89 -4.15 -13.02 -1.20
N ILE A 90 -3.34 -12.78 -0.18
CA ILE A 90 -3.76 -12.03 1.00
C ILE A 90 -4.18 -10.62 0.61
N LEU A 91 -3.38 -9.94 -0.20
CA LEU A 91 -3.71 -8.60 -0.69
C LEU A 91 -5.01 -8.59 -1.49
N LYS A 92 -5.21 -9.58 -2.36
CA LYS A 92 -6.43 -9.72 -3.15
C LYS A 92 -7.66 -9.87 -2.26
N LYS A 93 -7.58 -10.68 -1.21
CA LYS A 93 -8.67 -10.88 -0.24
C LYS A 93 -8.96 -9.59 0.53
N VAL A 94 -7.94 -8.88 0.97
CA VAL A 94 -8.09 -7.61 1.68
C VAL A 94 -8.74 -6.57 0.77
N LYS A 95 -8.30 -6.45 -0.47
CA LYS A 95 -8.91 -5.54 -1.44
C LYS A 95 -10.38 -5.86 -1.68
N ALA A 96 -10.72 -7.14 -1.84
CA ALA A 96 -12.11 -7.56 -2.02
C ALA A 96 -12.98 -7.22 -0.81
N LYS A 97 -12.45 -7.40 0.40
CA LYS A 97 -13.14 -7.05 1.64
C LYS A 97 -13.55 -5.57 1.71
N TYR A 98 -12.72 -4.68 1.16
CA TYR A 98 -12.96 -3.24 1.17
C TYR A 98 -13.54 -2.70 -0.15
N GLY A 99 -13.86 -3.56 -1.10
CA GLY A 99 -14.42 -3.14 -2.39
C GLY A 99 -13.41 -2.52 -3.34
N ILE A 100 -12.14 -2.79 -3.18
CA ILE A 100 -11.07 -2.31 -4.05
C ILE A 100 -10.81 -3.35 -5.14
N GLN A 101 -10.77 -2.90 -6.36
CA GLN A 101 -10.50 -3.76 -7.51
C GLN A 101 -9.05 -3.71 -7.97
#